data_4e135f6ff9fc91174026bdfa9ab0c45f
#
_entry.id   4e135f6ff9fc91174026bdfa9ab0c45f
#
_cell.length_a   1.000
_cell.length_b   1.000
_cell.length_c   1.000
_cell.angle_alpha   90.00
_cell.angle_beta   90.00
_cell.angle_gamma   90.00
#
_symmetry.space_group_name_H-M   'P 1'
#
loop_
_entity.id
_entity.type
_entity.pdbx_description
1 polymer ?
#
loop_
_entity_poly.entity_id
_entity_poly.type
_entity_poly.pdbx_seq_one_letter_code
_entity_poly.pdbx_strand_id
1 'polypeptide(L)'
;FERDLFPWLGDRRLADIEPVELLATLRKVEERGAVETADRGLMLARQVWRYGVATGRVGRDITADLKGALSPYRGKHFAAITDPVKLGELIRASRIYKGGPVVRAALQLAPLLFQRPGELRAAAWEEIDLDGALWTIPSARMKRSKDGKENGDPHLVPLPRQAVQILQALKPYTASTGLVFPGERQRSKPISENSVRTALIALGYTPEIQTWYGSRAPGRTML
;
A
#
# COMPACT_ATOMS: atom_id res chain seq x y z
N PHE A 1 4.12 14.13 11.50
CA PHE A 1 4.17 15.39 12.25
C PHE A 1 4.29 15.13 13.74
N GLU A 2 3.37 14.42 14.38
CA GLU A 2 3.31 14.19 15.84
C GLU A 2 4.66 13.75 16.44
N ARG A 3 5.35 12.83 15.79
CA ARG A 3 6.64 12.32 16.28
C ARG A 3 7.83 13.20 15.93
N ASP A 4 7.81 13.82 14.75
CA ASP A 4 9.03 14.37 14.15
C ASP A 4 9.06 15.91 14.08
N LEU A 5 7.91 16.58 14.00
CA LEU A 5 7.82 18.04 13.91
C LEU A 5 7.18 18.68 15.15
N PHE A 6 6.06 18.14 15.61
CA PHE A 6 5.34 18.75 16.73
C PHE A 6 6.14 18.85 18.03
N PRO A 7 7.03 17.90 18.39
CA PRO A 7 7.85 18.08 19.59
C PRO A 7 8.75 19.34 19.58
N TRP A 8 9.03 19.89 18.41
CA TRP A 8 9.91 21.03 18.24
C TRP A 8 9.20 22.31 17.81
N LEU A 9 8.10 22.18 17.07
CA LEU A 9 7.43 23.30 16.40
C LEU A 9 5.93 23.36 16.73
N GLY A 10 5.34 22.36 17.38
CA GLY A 10 3.90 22.21 17.51
C GLY A 10 3.22 23.30 18.34
N ASP A 11 3.89 23.80 19.39
CA ASP A 11 3.38 24.83 20.26
C ASP A 11 3.69 26.26 19.79
N ARG A 12 4.37 26.39 18.64
CA ARG A 12 4.77 27.69 18.11
C ARG A 12 3.74 28.22 17.10
N ARG A 13 3.59 29.53 17.07
CA ARG A 13 2.78 30.18 16.02
C ARG A 13 3.48 29.99 14.68
N LEU A 14 2.72 29.65 13.66
CA LEU A 14 3.24 29.39 12.32
C LEU A 14 4.03 30.59 11.75
N ALA A 15 3.62 31.81 12.09
CA ALA A 15 4.26 33.05 11.67
C ALA A 15 5.64 33.30 12.32
N ASP A 16 5.92 32.67 13.45
CA ASP A 16 7.14 32.87 14.23
C ASP A 16 8.19 31.79 13.97
N ILE A 17 7.90 30.86 13.07
CA ILE A 17 8.83 29.78 12.68
C ILE A 17 9.67 30.23 11.50
N GLU A 18 10.99 30.24 11.70
CA GLU A 18 11.94 30.60 10.65
C GLU A 18 12.33 29.41 9.78
N PRO A 19 12.73 29.62 8.50
CA PRO A 19 13.17 28.55 7.60
C PRO A 19 14.25 27.67 8.21
N VAL A 20 15.22 28.25 8.89
CA VAL A 20 16.35 27.54 9.52
C VAL A 20 15.90 26.57 10.62
N GLU A 21 14.87 26.92 11.36
CA GLU A 21 14.33 26.09 12.45
C GLU A 21 13.58 24.86 11.89
N LEU A 22 12.77 25.09 10.85
CA LEU A 22 12.10 23.99 10.13
C LEU A 22 13.13 23.06 9.50
N LEU A 23 14.17 23.61 8.86
CA LEU A 23 15.26 22.83 8.27
C LEU A 23 16.00 21.99 9.33
N ALA A 24 16.38 22.61 10.45
CA ALA A 24 17.07 21.91 11.55
C ALA A 24 16.23 20.75 12.09
N THR A 25 14.92 20.94 12.19
CA THR A 25 14.00 19.88 12.63
C THR A 25 13.94 18.72 11.64
N LEU A 26 13.87 19.03 10.34
CA LEU A 26 13.85 18.01 9.27
C LEU A 26 15.19 17.27 9.16
N ARG A 27 16.32 17.96 9.37
CA ARG A 27 17.67 17.34 9.39
C ARG A 27 17.83 16.32 10.52
N LYS A 28 17.25 16.53 11.70
CA LYS A 28 17.22 15.52 12.76
C LYS A 28 16.53 14.23 12.29
N VAL A 29 15.54 14.33 11.40
CA VAL A 29 14.88 13.16 10.81
C VAL A 29 15.79 12.46 9.78
N GLU A 30 16.56 13.24 8.98
CA GLU A 30 17.56 12.69 8.05
C GLU A 30 18.70 11.99 8.77
N GLU A 31 19.25 12.59 9.84
CA GLU A 31 20.34 12.04 10.66
C GLU A 31 19.98 10.65 11.25
N ARG A 32 18.70 10.42 11.50
CA ARG A 32 18.16 9.10 11.90
C ARG A 32 18.09 8.09 10.74
N GLY A 33 18.51 8.46 9.53
CA GLY A 33 18.41 7.62 8.33
C GLY A 33 17.05 7.65 7.64
N ALA A 34 16.10 8.50 8.08
CA ALA A 34 14.74 8.54 7.56
C ALA A 34 14.53 9.64 6.49
N VAL A 35 15.39 9.65 5.45
CA VAL A 35 15.41 10.67 4.39
C VAL A 35 14.04 10.84 3.71
N GLU A 36 13.34 9.74 3.38
CA GLU A 36 11.98 9.81 2.82
C GLU A 36 10.99 10.50 3.76
N THR A 37 11.12 10.26 5.07
CA THR A 37 10.24 10.88 6.06
C THR A 37 10.50 12.37 6.17
N ALA A 38 11.76 12.80 6.09
CA ALA A 38 12.13 14.21 6.08
C ALA A 38 11.59 14.94 4.85
N ASP A 39 11.75 14.34 3.65
CA ASP A 39 11.21 14.87 2.40
C ASP A 39 9.67 14.99 2.44
N ARG A 40 8.98 13.96 2.90
CA ARG A 40 7.52 14.00 3.12
C ARG A 40 7.13 15.03 4.17
N GLY A 41 7.92 15.19 5.23
CA GLY A 41 7.74 16.24 6.24
C GLY A 41 7.76 17.63 5.62
N LEU A 42 8.76 17.93 4.76
CA LEU A 42 8.86 19.20 4.04
C LEU A 42 7.68 19.40 3.08
N MET A 43 7.29 18.36 2.34
CA MET A 43 6.13 18.42 1.42
C MET A 43 4.82 18.76 2.16
N LEU A 44 4.59 18.16 3.32
CA LEU A 44 3.40 18.44 4.14
C LEU A 44 3.49 19.81 4.81
N ALA A 45 4.67 20.22 5.30
CA ALA A 45 4.89 21.57 5.81
C ALA A 45 4.56 22.62 4.75
N ARG A 46 4.95 22.40 3.49
CA ARG A 46 4.59 23.28 2.37
C ARG A 46 3.07 23.44 2.21
N GLN A 47 2.30 22.39 2.38
CA GLN A 47 0.84 22.48 2.31
C GLN A 47 0.29 23.34 3.45
N VAL A 48 0.82 23.20 4.67
CA VAL A 48 0.42 23.99 5.83
C VAL A 48 0.74 25.47 5.61
N TRP A 49 1.97 25.81 5.17
CA TRP A 49 2.34 27.22 4.93
C TRP A 49 1.54 27.83 3.79
N ARG A 50 1.32 27.12 2.69
CA ARG A 50 0.47 27.59 1.59
C ARG A 50 -0.96 27.87 2.04
N TYR A 51 -1.51 27.01 2.87
CA TYR A 51 -2.82 27.26 3.48
C TYR A 51 -2.78 28.48 4.41
N GLY A 52 -1.72 28.60 5.20
CA GLY A 52 -1.49 29.77 6.07
C GLY A 52 -1.44 31.09 5.30
N VAL A 53 -0.73 31.12 4.17
CA VAL A 53 -0.71 32.29 3.26
C VAL A 53 -2.10 32.56 2.69
N ALA A 54 -2.77 31.55 2.16
CA ALA A 54 -4.10 31.69 1.56
C ALA A 54 -5.18 32.19 2.56
N THR A 55 -5.00 31.92 3.84
CA THR A 55 -5.90 32.34 4.91
C THR A 55 -5.42 33.55 5.70
N GLY A 56 -4.34 34.22 5.26
CA GLY A 56 -3.79 35.40 5.90
C GLY A 56 -3.13 35.19 7.27
N ARG A 57 -2.83 33.93 7.64
CA ARG A 57 -2.19 33.58 8.92
C ARG A 57 -0.69 33.76 8.93
N VAL A 58 -0.07 33.74 7.77
CA VAL A 58 1.37 33.99 7.54
C VAL A 58 1.56 34.81 6.27
N GLY A 59 2.60 35.64 6.24
CA GLY A 59 2.88 36.52 5.12
C GLY A 59 3.52 35.84 3.90
N ARG A 60 4.22 34.71 4.12
CA ARG A 60 4.91 33.94 3.06
C ARG A 60 5.04 32.47 3.37
N ASP A 61 5.28 31.70 2.32
CA ASP A 61 5.64 30.26 2.42
C ASP A 61 7.16 30.14 2.58
N ILE A 62 7.62 29.93 3.82
CA ILE A 62 9.04 29.76 4.15
C ILE A 62 9.63 28.45 3.60
N THR A 63 8.80 27.48 3.24
CA THR A 63 9.28 26.19 2.72
C THR A 63 9.87 26.30 1.32
N ALA A 64 9.59 27.39 0.61
CA ALA A 64 10.19 27.69 -0.69
C ALA A 64 11.71 27.88 -0.58
N ASP A 65 12.18 28.47 0.54
CA ASP A 65 13.60 28.73 0.82
C ASP A 65 14.38 27.42 1.08
N LEU A 66 13.67 26.33 1.39
CA LEU A 66 14.26 25.02 1.70
C LEU A 66 14.38 24.10 0.47
N LYS A 67 14.11 24.60 -0.72
CA LYS A 67 14.25 23.80 -1.94
C LYS A 67 15.71 23.34 -2.12
N GLY A 68 15.93 22.02 -2.14
CA GLY A 68 17.27 21.42 -2.27
C GLY A 68 18.11 21.42 -0.99
N ALA A 69 17.57 21.86 0.16
CA ALA A 69 18.28 21.88 1.43
C ALA A 69 18.33 20.53 2.16
N LEU A 70 17.46 19.58 1.79
CA LEU A 70 17.46 18.19 2.25
C LEU A 70 18.16 17.29 1.23
N SER A 71 18.66 16.15 1.71
CA SER A 71 19.23 15.11 0.85
C SER A 71 18.19 14.61 -0.14
N PRO A 72 18.53 14.44 -1.43
CA PRO A 72 17.56 14.00 -2.43
C PRO A 72 17.11 12.58 -2.14
N TYR A 73 15.82 12.39 -1.86
CA TYR A 73 15.23 11.06 -1.76
C TYR A 73 14.93 10.51 -3.16
N ARG A 74 15.61 9.44 -3.52
CA ARG A 74 15.27 8.66 -4.71
C ARG A 74 14.39 7.50 -4.28
N GLY A 75 13.09 7.60 -4.55
CA GLY A 75 12.14 6.52 -4.28
C GLY A 75 12.62 5.19 -4.87
N LYS A 76 12.61 4.13 -4.07
CA LYS A 76 12.86 2.77 -4.57
C LYS A 76 11.52 2.18 -5.04
N HIS A 77 11.50 1.63 -6.25
CA HIS A 77 10.36 0.82 -6.69
C HIS A 77 10.28 -0.45 -5.82
N PHE A 78 9.06 -0.92 -5.59
CA PHE A 78 8.88 -2.22 -4.95
C PHE A 78 9.53 -3.31 -5.79
N ALA A 79 10.35 -4.13 -5.17
CA ALA A 79 10.99 -5.25 -5.84
C ALA A 79 9.94 -6.21 -6.41
N ALA A 80 10.14 -6.62 -7.64
CA ALA A 80 9.22 -7.43 -8.39
C ALA A 80 9.97 -8.37 -9.35
N ILE A 81 9.56 -9.61 -9.38
CA ILE A 81 10.01 -10.58 -10.36
C ILE A 81 9.21 -10.34 -11.65
N THR A 82 9.91 -9.91 -12.72
CA THR A 82 9.34 -9.68 -14.04
C THR A 82 9.82 -10.71 -15.08
N ASP A 83 10.78 -11.55 -14.71
CA ASP A 83 11.22 -12.67 -15.54
C ASP A 83 10.19 -13.82 -15.50
N PRO A 84 9.69 -14.31 -16.65
CA PRO A 84 8.63 -15.33 -16.70
C PRO A 84 9.02 -16.66 -16.03
N VAL A 85 10.27 -17.07 -16.12
CA VAL A 85 10.75 -18.34 -15.53
C VAL A 85 10.72 -18.23 -14.01
N LYS A 86 11.32 -17.18 -13.48
CA LYS A 86 11.34 -16.90 -12.02
C LYS A 86 9.94 -16.65 -11.46
N LEU A 87 9.05 -15.99 -12.21
CA LEU A 87 7.66 -15.84 -11.81
C LEU A 87 6.95 -17.20 -11.74
N GLY A 88 7.20 -18.07 -12.71
CA GLY A 88 6.71 -19.44 -12.70
C GLY A 88 7.21 -20.24 -11.49
N GLU A 89 8.46 -20.03 -11.06
CA GLU A 89 9.01 -20.61 -9.82
C GLU A 89 8.27 -20.12 -8.57
N LEU A 90 8.05 -18.81 -8.46
CA LEU A 90 7.28 -18.21 -7.36
C LEU A 90 5.85 -18.77 -7.30
N ILE A 91 5.17 -18.87 -8.45
CA ILE A 91 3.81 -19.44 -8.51
C ILE A 91 3.82 -20.90 -8.08
N ARG A 92 4.78 -21.72 -8.50
CA ARG A 92 4.93 -23.11 -8.04
C ARG A 92 5.21 -23.18 -6.54
N ALA A 93 6.13 -22.36 -6.03
CA ALA A 93 6.45 -22.28 -4.60
C ALA A 93 5.23 -21.91 -3.75
N SER A 94 4.39 -20.97 -4.24
CA SER A 94 3.17 -20.58 -3.53
C SER A 94 2.16 -21.71 -3.36
N ARG A 95 2.14 -22.69 -4.27
CA ARG A 95 1.24 -23.86 -4.19
C ARG A 95 1.60 -24.81 -3.06
N ILE A 96 2.90 -24.96 -2.78
CA ILE A 96 3.42 -25.86 -1.73
C ILE A 96 3.66 -25.15 -0.40
N TYR A 97 3.30 -23.87 -0.29
CA TYR A 97 3.40 -23.13 0.96
C TYR A 97 2.60 -23.81 2.09
N LYS A 98 3.31 -24.14 3.19
CA LYS A 98 2.74 -24.93 4.31
C LYS A 98 1.94 -24.11 5.33
N GLY A 99 1.78 -22.81 5.14
CA GLY A 99 0.96 -21.96 6.02
C GLY A 99 -0.54 -22.13 5.77
N GLY A 100 -1.33 -21.37 6.53
CA GLY A 100 -2.79 -21.43 6.48
C GLY A 100 -3.39 -21.22 5.08
N PRO A 101 -4.57 -21.82 4.82
CA PRO A 101 -5.20 -21.80 3.49
C PRO A 101 -5.49 -20.38 3.00
N VAL A 102 -5.83 -19.45 3.89
CA VAL A 102 -6.13 -18.05 3.56
C VAL A 102 -4.90 -17.34 2.99
N VAL A 103 -3.75 -17.45 3.66
CA VAL A 103 -2.51 -16.81 3.23
C VAL A 103 -1.98 -17.44 1.95
N ARG A 104 -2.09 -18.79 1.82
CA ARG A 104 -1.72 -19.52 0.61
C ARG A 104 -2.54 -19.07 -0.59
N ALA A 105 -3.86 -18.93 -0.44
CA ALA A 105 -4.73 -18.43 -1.49
C ALA A 105 -4.39 -16.98 -1.89
N ALA A 106 -4.12 -16.11 -0.91
CA ALA A 106 -3.71 -14.73 -1.18
C ALA A 106 -2.38 -14.65 -1.96
N LEU A 107 -1.39 -15.51 -1.62
CA LEU A 107 -0.13 -15.64 -2.37
C LEU A 107 -0.34 -16.03 -3.82
N GLN A 108 -1.23 -17.00 -4.06
CA GLN A 108 -1.51 -17.52 -5.40
C GLN A 108 -2.32 -16.54 -6.25
N LEU A 109 -3.26 -15.82 -5.64
CA LEU A 109 -4.14 -14.88 -6.33
C LEU A 109 -3.45 -13.55 -6.66
N ALA A 110 -2.48 -13.12 -5.85
CA ALA A 110 -1.78 -11.85 -6.08
C ALA A 110 -1.18 -11.71 -7.49
N PRO A 111 -0.41 -12.68 -8.03
CA PRO A 111 0.14 -12.62 -9.37
C PRO A 111 -0.87 -12.95 -10.48
N LEU A 112 -2.07 -13.46 -10.17
CA LEU A 112 -3.11 -13.75 -11.15
C LEU A 112 -4.05 -12.57 -11.37
N LEU A 113 -4.30 -11.77 -10.34
CA LEU A 113 -5.32 -10.72 -10.36
C LEU A 113 -4.71 -9.31 -10.47
N PHE A 114 -3.43 -9.12 -10.19
CA PHE A 114 -2.71 -7.84 -10.25
C PHE A 114 -3.34 -6.70 -9.43
N GLN A 115 -4.18 -7.03 -8.45
CA GLN A 115 -4.84 -6.04 -7.62
C GLN A 115 -3.90 -5.52 -6.51
N ARG A 116 -4.20 -4.32 -5.99
CA ARG A 116 -3.42 -3.79 -4.86
C ARG A 116 -3.59 -4.70 -3.64
N PRO A 117 -2.54 -4.88 -2.82
CA PRO A 117 -2.61 -5.68 -1.61
C PRO A 117 -3.78 -5.31 -0.68
N GLY A 118 -4.08 -4.00 -0.55
CA GLY A 118 -5.21 -3.53 0.25
C GLY A 118 -6.57 -3.92 -0.33
N GLU A 119 -6.71 -3.91 -1.66
CA GLU A 119 -7.93 -4.32 -2.37
C GLU A 119 -8.12 -5.84 -2.23
N LEU A 120 -7.07 -6.61 -2.51
CA LEU A 120 -7.13 -8.07 -2.46
C LEU A 120 -7.44 -8.58 -1.04
N ARG A 121 -6.69 -8.12 -0.01
CA ARG A 121 -6.91 -8.64 1.34
C ARG A 121 -8.26 -8.27 1.95
N ALA A 122 -8.88 -7.17 1.52
CA ALA A 122 -10.18 -6.73 1.99
C ALA A 122 -11.35 -7.21 1.11
N ALA A 123 -11.10 -8.16 0.18
CA ALA A 123 -12.14 -8.74 -0.66
C ALA A 123 -13.23 -9.40 0.18
N ALA A 124 -14.49 -9.14 -0.17
CA ALA A 124 -15.66 -9.76 0.44
C ALA A 124 -16.30 -10.77 -0.52
N TRP A 125 -16.91 -11.81 0.02
CA TRP A 125 -17.56 -12.85 -0.81
C TRP A 125 -18.75 -12.31 -1.63
N GLU A 126 -19.43 -11.29 -1.13
CA GLU A 126 -20.51 -10.61 -1.84
C GLU A 126 -20.07 -9.91 -3.14
N GLU A 127 -18.76 -9.62 -3.25
CA GLU A 127 -18.16 -8.99 -4.42
C GLU A 127 -17.75 -9.99 -5.50
N ILE A 128 -17.76 -11.30 -5.18
CA ILE A 128 -17.23 -12.37 -6.03
C ILE A 128 -18.38 -13.16 -6.67
N ASP A 129 -18.53 -13.00 -7.96
CA ASP A 129 -19.35 -13.88 -8.79
C ASP A 129 -18.44 -14.99 -9.37
N LEU A 130 -18.54 -16.19 -8.78
CA LEU A 130 -17.74 -17.34 -9.22
C LEU A 130 -18.25 -17.95 -10.52
N ASP A 131 -19.56 -17.87 -10.77
CA ASP A 131 -20.20 -18.43 -11.98
C ASP A 131 -19.96 -17.52 -13.19
N GLY A 132 -20.11 -16.20 -12.99
CA GLY A 132 -19.75 -15.19 -13.98
C GLY A 132 -18.26 -14.92 -14.10
N ALA A 133 -17.42 -15.57 -13.25
CA ALA A 133 -15.97 -15.38 -13.17
C ALA A 133 -15.58 -13.87 -13.08
N LEU A 134 -16.22 -13.15 -12.19
CA LEU A 134 -16.06 -11.70 -12.02
C LEU A 134 -15.91 -11.31 -10.55
N TRP A 135 -14.98 -10.40 -10.27
CA TRP A 135 -14.87 -9.71 -8.99
C TRP A 135 -15.19 -8.23 -9.18
N THR A 136 -16.21 -7.74 -8.51
CA THR A 136 -16.67 -6.36 -8.56
C THR A 136 -16.20 -5.61 -7.31
N ILE A 137 -15.14 -4.80 -7.44
CA ILE A 137 -14.61 -4.01 -6.32
C ILE A 137 -15.36 -2.69 -6.23
N PRO A 138 -16.08 -2.39 -5.12
CA PRO A 138 -16.78 -1.13 -4.95
C PRO A 138 -15.87 0.08 -5.05
N SER A 139 -16.32 1.15 -5.69
CA SER A 139 -15.56 2.41 -5.85
C SER A 139 -15.06 2.98 -4.52
N ALA A 140 -15.85 2.84 -3.46
CA ALA A 140 -15.52 3.29 -2.12
C ALA A 140 -14.22 2.68 -1.56
N ARG A 141 -13.87 1.45 -1.97
CA ARG A 141 -12.62 0.77 -1.56
C ARG A 141 -11.41 1.10 -2.43
N MET A 142 -11.63 1.74 -3.56
CA MET A 142 -10.57 2.10 -4.49
C MET A 142 -9.75 3.29 -3.98
N LYS A 143 -8.46 3.35 -4.36
CA LYS A 143 -7.62 4.52 -4.12
C LYS A 143 -7.99 5.63 -5.12
N ARG A 144 -9.04 6.37 -4.81
CA ARG A 144 -9.57 7.48 -5.62
C ARG A 144 -9.74 8.74 -4.75
N SER A 145 -10.04 9.89 -5.38
CA SER A 145 -10.53 11.08 -4.68
C SER A 145 -11.83 10.79 -3.91
N LYS A 146 -12.25 11.70 -3.04
CA LYS A 146 -13.51 11.54 -2.28
C LYS A 146 -14.69 11.36 -3.23
N ASP A 147 -14.83 12.23 -4.20
CA ASP A 147 -15.86 12.14 -5.24
C ASP A 147 -15.80 10.82 -6.03
N GLY A 148 -14.60 10.41 -6.46
CA GLY A 148 -14.43 9.14 -7.17
C GLY A 148 -14.71 7.88 -6.32
N LYS A 149 -14.76 8.00 -4.99
CA LYS A 149 -15.21 6.92 -4.10
C LYS A 149 -16.73 6.90 -3.93
N GLU A 150 -17.34 8.07 -3.88
CA GLU A 150 -18.78 8.23 -3.66
C GLU A 150 -19.57 8.00 -4.95
N ASN A 151 -19.09 8.54 -6.09
CA ASN A 151 -19.83 8.60 -7.35
C ASN A 151 -19.17 7.81 -8.50
N GLY A 152 -18.02 7.16 -8.26
CA GLY A 152 -17.31 6.45 -9.31
C GLY A 152 -17.82 5.04 -9.55
N ASP A 153 -17.61 4.53 -10.76
CA ASP A 153 -17.95 3.15 -11.11
C ASP A 153 -17.12 2.12 -10.33
N PRO A 154 -17.69 0.94 -10.04
CA PRO A 154 -16.95 -0.16 -9.47
C PRO A 154 -15.82 -0.60 -10.42
N HIS A 155 -14.79 -1.24 -9.87
CA HIS A 155 -13.73 -1.81 -10.67
C HIS A 155 -14.00 -3.29 -10.92
N LEU A 156 -14.16 -3.65 -12.19
CA LEU A 156 -14.41 -5.02 -12.62
C LEU A 156 -13.10 -5.75 -12.87
N VAL A 157 -12.93 -6.90 -12.22
CA VAL A 157 -11.75 -7.76 -12.34
C VAL A 157 -12.19 -9.12 -12.86
N PRO A 158 -11.94 -9.44 -14.14
CA PRO A 158 -12.17 -10.78 -14.67
C PRO A 158 -11.32 -11.80 -13.91
N LEU A 159 -11.93 -12.92 -13.53
CA LEU A 159 -11.26 -13.98 -12.80
C LEU A 159 -10.81 -15.07 -13.78
N PRO A 160 -9.50 -15.29 -14.00
CA PRO A 160 -9.04 -16.44 -14.76
C PRO A 160 -9.45 -17.75 -14.08
N ARG A 161 -9.57 -18.82 -14.85
CA ARG A 161 -10.02 -20.14 -14.36
C ARG A 161 -9.27 -20.60 -13.11
N GLN A 162 -7.96 -20.34 -13.05
CA GLN A 162 -7.13 -20.68 -11.88
C GLN A 162 -7.55 -19.91 -10.63
N ALA A 163 -7.90 -18.63 -10.78
CA ALA A 163 -8.38 -17.81 -9.65
C ALA A 163 -9.73 -18.31 -9.13
N VAL A 164 -10.66 -18.66 -10.03
CA VAL A 164 -11.95 -19.25 -9.66
C VAL A 164 -11.76 -20.54 -8.87
N GLN A 165 -10.87 -21.44 -9.32
CA GLN A 165 -10.57 -22.70 -8.62
C GLN A 165 -10.01 -22.46 -7.20
N ILE A 166 -9.10 -21.49 -7.05
CA ILE A 166 -8.52 -21.14 -5.75
C ILE A 166 -9.61 -20.58 -4.82
N LEU A 167 -10.46 -19.70 -5.32
CA LEU A 167 -11.56 -19.11 -4.56
C LEU A 167 -12.61 -20.15 -4.18
N GLN A 168 -12.98 -21.03 -5.08
CA GLN A 168 -13.89 -22.17 -4.80
C GLN A 168 -13.34 -23.06 -3.68
N ALA A 169 -12.06 -23.41 -3.73
CA ALA A 169 -11.41 -24.21 -2.69
C ALA A 169 -11.31 -23.47 -1.35
N LEU A 170 -11.24 -22.13 -1.34
CA LEU A 170 -11.17 -21.31 -0.13
C LEU A 170 -12.54 -21.07 0.51
N LYS A 171 -13.59 -20.98 -0.28
CA LYS A 171 -14.95 -20.59 0.14
C LYS A 171 -15.46 -21.39 1.37
N PRO A 172 -15.32 -22.73 1.46
CA PRO A 172 -15.77 -23.49 2.61
C PRO A 172 -15.14 -23.07 3.95
N TYR A 173 -13.94 -22.49 3.92
CA TYR A 173 -13.20 -22.08 5.12
C TYR A 173 -13.52 -20.65 5.57
N THR A 174 -14.03 -19.80 4.68
CA THR A 174 -14.09 -18.36 4.95
C THR A 174 -15.44 -17.72 4.66
N ALA A 175 -16.35 -18.37 3.94
CA ALA A 175 -17.65 -17.80 3.55
C ALA A 175 -18.48 -17.27 4.74
N SER A 176 -18.46 -17.98 5.86
CA SER A 176 -19.19 -17.59 7.08
C SER A 176 -18.74 -16.28 7.71
N THR A 177 -17.57 -15.76 7.31
CA THR A 177 -17.04 -14.50 7.83
C THR A 177 -17.39 -13.28 6.99
N GLY A 178 -17.94 -13.49 5.78
CA GLY A 178 -18.15 -12.47 4.77
C GLY A 178 -16.86 -12.06 4.02
N LEU A 179 -15.68 -12.25 4.60
CA LEU A 179 -14.39 -11.92 3.99
C LEU A 179 -13.80 -13.11 3.23
N VAL A 180 -13.19 -12.86 2.08
CA VAL A 180 -12.42 -13.87 1.34
C VAL A 180 -11.15 -14.24 2.12
N PHE A 181 -10.49 -13.24 2.73
CA PHE A 181 -9.23 -13.40 3.47
C PHE A 181 -9.36 -12.92 4.92
N PRO A 182 -10.13 -13.60 5.78
CA PRO A 182 -10.26 -13.23 7.19
C PRO A 182 -8.95 -13.46 7.95
N GLY A 183 -8.69 -12.62 8.94
CA GLY A 183 -7.56 -12.77 9.86
C GLY A 183 -7.70 -14.01 10.73
N GLU A 184 -6.59 -14.64 11.06
CA GLU A 184 -6.57 -15.87 11.87
C GLU A 184 -7.05 -15.61 13.30
N ARG A 185 -6.55 -14.54 13.94
CA ARG A 185 -6.92 -14.19 15.33
C ARG A 185 -8.25 -13.45 15.43
N GLN A 186 -8.58 -12.63 14.45
CA GLN A 186 -9.80 -11.82 14.42
C GLN A 186 -10.47 -11.98 13.04
N ARG A 187 -11.39 -12.93 12.94
CA ARG A 187 -12.04 -13.30 11.68
C ARG A 187 -12.95 -12.23 11.08
N SER A 188 -13.33 -11.22 11.86
CA SER A 188 -14.07 -10.04 11.39
C SER A 188 -13.19 -9.00 10.70
N LYS A 189 -11.86 -9.14 10.76
CA LYS A 189 -10.91 -8.28 10.06
C LYS A 189 -10.16 -9.06 8.99
N PRO A 190 -9.73 -8.41 7.90
CA PRO A 190 -8.90 -9.07 6.89
C PRO A 190 -7.52 -9.45 7.45
N ILE A 191 -6.84 -10.39 6.78
CA ILE A 191 -5.43 -10.73 7.08
C ILE A 191 -4.58 -9.47 7.16
N SER A 192 -3.51 -9.50 7.98
CA SER A 192 -2.60 -8.37 8.11
C SER A 192 -1.85 -8.11 6.81
N GLU A 193 -1.38 -6.87 6.62
CA GLU A 193 -0.54 -6.51 5.47
C GLU A 193 0.77 -7.30 5.43
N ASN A 194 1.24 -7.74 6.60
CA ASN A 194 2.47 -8.53 6.72
C ASN A 194 2.27 -10.02 6.44
N SER A 195 1.05 -10.55 6.40
CA SER A 195 0.82 -12.00 6.25
C SER A 195 1.45 -12.56 4.97
N VAL A 196 1.21 -11.92 3.83
CA VAL A 196 1.79 -12.35 2.55
C VAL A 196 3.29 -12.05 2.49
N ARG A 197 3.75 -10.94 3.09
CA ARG A 197 5.19 -10.65 3.18
C ARG A 197 5.93 -11.73 3.95
N THR A 198 5.43 -12.12 5.12
CA THR A 198 6.03 -13.19 5.93
C THR A 198 6.05 -14.51 5.17
N ALA A 199 4.98 -14.81 4.43
CA ALA A 199 4.90 -16.02 3.62
C ALA A 199 5.89 -16.01 2.44
N LEU A 200 6.10 -14.87 1.77
CA LEU A 200 7.13 -14.71 0.72
C LEU A 200 8.53 -14.96 1.30
N ILE A 201 8.85 -14.38 2.46
CA ILE A 201 10.14 -14.59 3.14
C ILE A 201 10.32 -16.07 3.50
N ALA A 202 9.30 -16.75 4.01
CA ALA A 202 9.35 -18.17 4.32
C ALA A 202 9.58 -19.07 3.08
N LEU A 203 9.22 -18.58 1.89
CA LEU A 203 9.50 -19.22 0.60
C LEU A 203 10.86 -18.82 0.00
N GLY A 204 11.67 -18.00 0.70
CA GLY A 204 12.97 -17.54 0.24
C GLY A 204 12.95 -16.24 -0.58
N TYR A 205 11.79 -15.60 -0.74
CA TYR A 205 11.65 -14.33 -1.46
C TYR A 205 11.72 -13.16 -0.49
N THR A 206 12.92 -12.57 -0.35
CA THR A 206 13.11 -11.40 0.51
C THR A 206 12.46 -10.14 -0.08
N PRO A 207 12.25 -9.07 0.70
CA PRO A 207 11.68 -7.81 0.21
C PRO A 207 12.47 -7.16 -0.93
N GLU A 208 13.75 -7.51 -1.09
CA GLU A 208 14.64 -7.04 -2.18
C GLU A 208 14.39 -7.81 -3.48
N ILE A 209 13.81 -9.02 -3.41
CA ILE A 209 13.52 -9.88 -4.57
C ILE A 209 12.07 -9.71 -5.01
N GLN A 210 11.15 -9.82 -4.05
CA GLN A 210 9.71 -9.79 -4.33
C GLN A 210 8.94 -9.19 -3.16
N THR A 211 8.06 -8.26 -3.47
CA THR A 211 7.08 -7.73 -2.51
C THR A 211 5.66 -8.10 -2.94
N TRP A 212 4.69 -8.02 -2.03
CA TRP A 212 3.29 -8.18 -2.40
C TRP A 212 2.85 -7.13 -3.44
N TYR A 213 3.28 -5.87 -3.27
CA TYR A 213 3.05 -4.82 -4.27
C TYR A 213 3.72 -5.12 -5.62
N GLY A 214 4.90 -5.75 -5.59
CA GLY A 214 5.64 -6.17 -6.78
C GLY A 214 4.90 -7.20 -7.63
N SER A 215 3.96 -7.97 -7.05
CA SER A 215 3.14 -8.94 -7.81
C SER A 215 2.28 -8.29 -8.92
N ARG A 216 2.15 -6.96 -8.93
CA ARG A 216 1.44 -6.22 -9.99
C ARG A 216 2.31 -5.89 -11.20
N ALA A 217 3.63 -5.88 -11.03
CA ALA A 217 4.55 -5.50 -12.10
C ALA A 217 4.51 -6.45 -13.31
N PRO A 218 4.42 -7.79 -13.15
CA PRO A 218 4.32 -8.71 -14.28
C PRO A 218 3.17 -8.41 -15.22
N GLY A 219 1.99 -8.06 -14.71
CA GLY A 219 0.84 -7.71 -15.53
C GLY A 219 1.03 -6.46 -16.40
N ARG A 220 2.00 -5.60 -16.08
CA ARG A 220 2.35 -4.43 -16.90
C ARG A 220 3.47 -4.74 -17.91
N THR A 221 4.32 -5.71 -17.60
CA THR A 221 5.55 -5.98 -18.35
C THR A 221 5.39 -7.13 -19.33
N MET A 222 4.48 -8.07 -19.04
CA MET A 222 4.29 -9.32 -19.81
C MET A 222 3.01 -9.32 -20.67
N LEU A 223 2.12 -8.35 -20.49
CA LEU A 223 0.91 -8.11 -21.30
C LEU A 223 1.13 -6.90 -22.20
#